data_86e8ed5c98d36f3e7580d00dd4297927
#
_entry.id   86e8ed5c98d36f3e7580d00dd4297927
#
_cell.length_a   1.000
_cell.length_b   1.000
_cell.length_c   1.000
_cell.angle_alpha   90.00
_cell.angle_beta   90.00
_cell.angle_gamma   90.00
#
_symmetry.space_group_name_H-M   'P 1'
#
loop_
_entity.id
_entity.type
_entity.pdbx_description
1 polymer ?
#
loop_
_entity_poly.entity_id
_entity_poly.type
_entity_poly.pdbx_seq_one_letter_code
_entity_poly.pdbx_strand_id
1 'polypeptide(L)'
;MKPGINEKNGKPEASRPKVRIMAILLALFVILASLPFLVPHTGLLSLFCLVPLLCMEHIGTENGVKRMWLWHYSAFVLWNAATTFWVCNATVGGGIFAILANAFQMSLIFGTFRWSRRVLKGILPYIFLAFLWIAWEHWYLTSAQISWPWLVLGNSFARTASLVQWYEFTGALGGSLWIWSCNLGLFGLMMWAATGKIAQAGRVALVSLPLMYILLLTALPVYSLLRYKAKDTEPDSTLDVIVLQPNIDPYHKFEALTQSQQNALLLKEFDAALAEEGYDSTGITLALAPETFTGGIVNGNIEETSITWRQFKAYLQDKPGMNLLFGASTYDYTFSKNAPSYNARKCRDGSWVEYHNSAIIMDRSGETETYHKSKLVVGVEMMPYPAFFSKIDNMLGGVIGRCVGQDEVSLLNCVQRDSLGRITGRIPVGCAICYESVYPEHCTEYVRKGAELLTVITNDAWWGDTPGYRQHLSYSSLRAIETGRYIVRCANTGISAIINPRGDILEETEWWKPAHIVSKAGLEDRKTFFVTYGDITGRICSLMAIMILMSVAVRAFVARRQQKQA
;
A
#
# COMPACT_ATOMS: atom_id res chain seq x y z
N MET A 1 -52.97 54.82 -9.27
CA MET A 1 -51.59 54.55 -8.94
C MET A 1 -51.51 53.16 -8.33
N LYS A 2 -50.97 52.15 -9.08
CA LYS A 2 -50.69 50.82 -8.55
C LYS A 2 -49.23 50.79 -8.05
N PRO A 3 -48.93 50.23 -6.87
CA PRO A 3 -47.54 50.08 -6.45
C PRO A 3 -46.93 48.90 -7.19
N GLY A 4 -45.75 49.10 -7.77
CA GLY A 4 -44.96 48.10 -8.45
C GLY A 4 -44.36 47.08 -7.48
N ILE A 5 -44.64 45.83 -7.76
CA ILE A 5 -44.01 44.68 -7.07
C ILE A 5 -42.66 44.43 -7.75
N ASN A 6 -41.60 44.66 -7.01
CA ASN A 6 -40.24 44.37 -7.44
C ASN A 6 -39.89 42.92 -6.96
N GLU A 7 -40.20 41.92 -7.76
CA GLU A 7 -39.76 40.53 -7.52
C GLU A 7 -38.28 40.39 -7.87
N LYS A 8 -37.42 40.67 -6.96
CA LYS A 8 -36.03 40.17 -6.99
C LYS A 8 -36.02 38.71 -6.51
N ASN A 9 -35.71 37.83 -7.43
CA ASN A 9 -35.48 36.41 -7.23
C ASN A 9 -34.61 36.11 -6.01
N GLY A 10 -35.23 35.87 -4.85
CA GLY A 10 -34.60 35.36 -3.65
C GLY A 10 -34.45 33.84 -3.74
N LYS A 11 -33.36 33.34 -4.37
CA LYS A 11 -32.92 31.97 -4.11
C LYS A 11 -32.44 31.89 -2.65
N PRO A 12 -32.90 30.90 -1.84
CA PRO A 12 -32.49 30.84 -0.44
C PRO A 12 -30.95 30.65 -0.36
N GLU A 13 -30.26 31.63 0.19
CA GLU A 13 -28.89 31.47 0.66
C GLU A 13 -28.91 30.39 1.75
N ALA A 14 -28.04 29.40 1.64
CA ALA A 14 -27.88 28.37 2.68
C ALA A 14 -27.63 29.07 4.02
N SER A 15 -28.51 28.87 4.98
CA SER A 15 -28.47 29.60 6.24
C SER A 15 -27.13 29.32 6.97
N ARG A 16 -26.49 30.37 7.54
CA ARG A 16 -25.20 30.29 8.24
C ARG A 16 -25.07 29.12 9.23
N PRO A 17 -26.13 28.71 10.00
CA PRO A 17 -26.08 27.53 10.87
C PRO A 17 -25.78 26.22 10.11
N LYS A 18 -26.30 26.03 8.91
CA LYS A 18 -26.12 24.79 8.12
C LYS A 18 -24.71 24.66 7.56
N VAL A 19 -24.08 25.75 7.15
CA VAL A 19 -22.67 25.78 6.72
C VAL A 19 -21.75 25.41 7.90
N ARG A 20 -22.05 25.90 9.11
CA ARG A 20 -21.30 25.52 10.32
C ARG A 20 -21.41 24.03 10.63
N ILE A 21 -22.60 23.45 10.55
CA ILE A 21 -22.79 21.99 10.75
C ILE A 21 -22.00 21.20 9.72
N MET A 22 -22.02 21.57 8.45
CA MET A 22 -21.24 20.90 7.40
C MET A 22 -19.74 21.00 7.67
N ALA A 23 -19.24 22.14 8.13
CA ALA A 23 -17.83 22.31 8.48
C ALA A 23 -17.42 21.43 9.69
N ILE A 24 -18.29 21.29 10.69
CA ILE A 24 -18.07 20.41 11.84
C ILE A 24 -18.04 18.95 11.38
N LEU A 25 -18.98 18.52 10.52
CA LEU A 25 -19.02 17.16 9.98
C LEU A 25 -17.80 16.86 9.11
N LEU A 26 -17.32 17.82 8.33
CA LEU A 26 -16.08 17.70 7.57
C LEU A 26 -14.89 17.50 8.51
N ALA A 27 -14.75 18.32 9.54
CA ALA A 27 -13.66 18.19 10.52
C ALA A 27 -13.72 16.84 11.25
N LEU A 28 -14.92 16.40 11.63
CA LEU A 28 -15.12 15.11 12.30
C LEU A 28 -14.77 13.93 11.38
N PHE A 29 -15.11 14.00 10.08
CA PHE A 29 -14.67 13.04 9.10
C PHE A 29 -13.14 12.96 9.03
N VAL A 30 -12.47 14.12 8.88
CA VAL A 30 -11.00 14.17 8.77
C VAL A 30 -10.35 13.55 10.00
N ILE A 31 -10.82 13.89 11.20
CA ILE A 31 -10.29 13.33 12.46
C ILE A 31 -10.50 11.81 12.52
N LEU A 32 -11.74 11.35 12.37
CA LEU A 32 -12.08 9.93 12.51
C LEU A 32 -11.42 9.06 11.42
N ALA A 33 -11.27 9.58 10.20
CA ALA A 33 -10.63 8.85 9.10
C ALA A 33 -9.09 8.85 9.20
N SER A 34 -8.49 9.84 9.89
CA SER A 34 -7.04 9.94 10.03
C SER A 34 -6.49 9.14 11.21
N LEU A 35 -7.20 9.08 12.33
CA LEU A 35 -6.75 8.42 13.56
C LEU A 35 -6.32 6.96 13.34
N PRO A 36 -7.05 6.11 12.57
CA PRO A 36 -6.64 4.72 12.34
C PRO A 36 -5.28 4.55 11.66
N PHE A 37 -4.86 5.51 10.87
CA PHE A 37 -3.56 5.51 10.20
C PHE A 37 -2.44 6.10 11.06
N LEU A 38 -2.77 6.98 12.02
CA LEU A 38 -1.79 7.73 12.81
C LEU A 38 -1.58 7.15 14.20
N VAL A 39 -2.64 6.66 14.85
CA VAL A 39 -2.62 6.22 16.23
C VAL A 39 -2.84 4.70 16.32
N PRO A 40 -1.97 3.95 17.03
CA PRO A 40 -2.16 2.52 17.23
C PRO A 40 -3.50 2.18 17.88
N HIS A 41 -4.03 1.01 17.59
CA HIS A 41 -5.24 0.43 18.20
C HIS A 41 -6.54 1.21 17.96
N THR A 42 -6.56 2.17 17.03
CA THR A 42 -7.75 2.96 16.70
C THR A 42 -8.48 2.48 15.43
N GLY A 43 -8.10 1.35 14.85
CA GLY A 43 -8.68 0.82 13.61
C GLY A 43 -10.21 0.73 13.60
N LEU A 44 -10.84 0.42 14.74
CA LEU A 44 -12.30 0.37 14.87
C LEU A 44 -13.01 1.71 14.58
N LEU A 45 -12.32 2.85 14.68
CA LEU A 45 -12.90 4.15 14.32
C LEU A 45 -13.26 4.23 12.83
N SER A 46 -12.59 3.45 11.98
CA SER A 46 -12.90 3.35 10.56
C SER A 46 -14.34 2.90 10.28
N LEU A 47 -14.93 2.11 11.18
CA LEU A 47 -16.31 1.63 11.05
C LEU A 47 -17.36 2.74 11.18
N PHE A 48 -16.95 3.95 11.58
CA PHE A 48 -17.81 5.11 11.81
C PHE A 48 -17.34 6.36 11.06
N CYS A 49 -16.12 6.37 10.50
CA CYS A 49 -15.45 7.56 9.99
C CYS A 49 -16.15 8.20 8.79
N LEU A 50 -16.83 7.43 7.95
CA LEU A 50 -17.53 7.93 6.76
C LEU A 50 -18.92 8.49 7.06
N VAL A 51 -19.50 8.20 8.24
CA VAL A 51 -20.83 8.70 8.62
C VAL A 51 -20.91 10.23 8.59
N PRO A 52 -19.95 11.00 9.17
CA PRO A 52 -19.98 12.46 9.07
C PRO A 52 -19.96 12.97 7.62
N LEU A 53 -19.19 12.32 6.74
CA LEU A 53 -19.12 12.65 5.32
C LEU A 53 -20.46 12.42 4.61
N LEU A 54 -21.11 11.28 4.89
CA LEU A 54 -22.45 10.95 4.37
C LEU A 54 -23.52 11.92 4.89
N CYS A 55 -23.47 12.29 6.16
CA CYS A 55 -24.36 13.29 6.75
C CYS A 55 -24.14 14.69 6.11
N MET A 56 -22.88 15.07 5.90
CA MET A 56 -22.54 16.33 5.21
C MET A 56 -23.12 16.36 3.80
N GLU A 57 -22.95 15.27 3.05
CA GLU A 57 -23.52 15.14 1.70
C GLU A 57 -25.06 15.20 1.71
N HIS A 58 -25.70 14.51 2.65
CA HIS A 58 -27.15 14.52 2.80
C HIS A 58 -27.67 15.93 3.09
N ILE A 59 -27.15 16.58 4.12
CA ILE A 59 -27.53 17.96 4.51
C ILE A 59 -27.29 18.93 3.35
N GLY A 60 -26.12 18.85 2.69
CA GLY A 60 -25.81 19.74 1.58
C GLY A 60 -26.76 19.57 0.39
N THR A 61 -27.14 18.33 0.10
CA THR A 61 -28.07 18.04 -1.00
C THR A 61 -29.49 18.51 -0.68
N GLU A 62 -30.04 18.19 0.49
CA GLU A 62 -31.38 18.59 0.93
C GLU A 62 -31.54 20.12 1.00
N ASN A 63 -30.47 20.84 1.30
CA ASN A 63 -30.49 22.31 1.37
C ASN A 63 -30.03 23.00 0.07
N GLY A 64 -29.86 22.27 -1.03
CA GLY A 64 -29.50 22.82 -2.33
C GLY A 64 -28.15 23.55 -2.34
N VAL A 65 -27.19 23.10 -1.50
CA VAL A 65 -25.85 23.69 -1.45
C VAL A 65 -25.18 23.60 -2.81
N LYS A 66 -24.83 24.75 -3.37
CA LYS A 66 -24.11 24.82 -4.63
C LYS A 66 -22.67 24.34 -4.45
N ARG A 67 -22.08 23.80 -5.52
CA ARG A 67 -20.67 23.35 -5.56
C ARG A 67 -20.33 22.34 -4.45
N MET A 68 -21.25 21.38 -4.18
CA MET A 68 -21.01 20.31 -3.19
C MET A 68 -19.71 19.54 -3.44
N TRP A 69 -19.23 19.49 -4.67
CA TRP A 69 -17.96 18.87 -5.02
C TRP A 69 -16.77 19.52 -4.30
N LEU A 70 -16.81 20.82 -4.01
CA LEU A 70 -15.75 21.48 -3.21
C LEU A 70 -15.70 20.96 -1.80
N TRP A 71 -16.85 20.65 -1.18
CA TRP A 71 -16.91 20.08 0.15
C TRP A 71 -16.30 18.69 0.19
N HIS A 72 -16.63 17.83 -0.77
CA HIS A 72 -16.02 16.51 -0.87
C HIS A 72 -14.52 16.60 -1.15
N TYR A 73 -14.13 17.42 -2.10
CA TYR A 73 -12.73 17.58 -2.45
C TYR A 73 -11.91 18.12 -1.28
N SER A 74 -12.42 19.16 -0.59
CA SER A 74 -11.76 19.68 0.61
C SER A 74 -11.65 18.64 1.71
N ALA A 75 -12.70 17.83 1.94
CA ALA A 75 -12.67 16.76 2.92
C ALA A 75 -11.57 15.73 2.60
N PHE A 76 -11.48 15.29 1.35
CA PHE A 76 -10.47 14.34 0.92
C PHE A 76 -9.06 14.94 0.88
N VAL A 77 -8.89 16.21 0.48
CA VAL A 77 -7.58 16.89 0.54
C VAL A 77 -7.10 16.96 1.99
N LEU A 78 -7.95 17.36 2.91
CA LEU A 78 -7.58 17.46 4.33
C LEU A 78 -7.29 16.11 4.95
N TRP A 79 -8.05 15.05 4.60
CA TRP A 79 -7.77 13.70 5.06
C TRP A 79 -6.43 13.18 4.51
N ASN A 80 -6.18 13.30 3.20
CA ASN A 80 -4.91 12.92 2.60
C ASN A 80 -3.75 13.71 3.22
N ALA A 81 -3.89 15.02 3.37
CA ALA A 81 -2.87 15.87 3.98
C ALA A 81 -2.59 15.47 5.43
N ALA A 82 -3.63 15.26 6.26
CA ALA A 82 -3.47 14.88 7.66
C ALA A 82 -2.76 13.53 7.84
N THR A 83 -2.95 12.58 6.92
CA THR A 83 -2.45 11.21 7.05
C THR A 83 -1.15 10.96 6.31
N THR A 84 -0.90 11.67 5.20
CA THR A 84 0.24 11.40 4.30
C THR A 84 1.08 12.64 3.98
N PHE A 85 1.02 13.72 4.81
CA PHE A 85 1.82 14.95 4.64
C PHE A 85 3.32 14.67 4.53
N TRP A 86 3.78 13.62 5.17
CA TRP A 86 5.18 13.21 5.25
C TRP A 86 5.78 12.86 3.87
N VAL A 87 4.96 12.53 2.88
CA VAL A 87 5.45 12.29 1.51
C VAL A 87 6.09 13.55 0.90
N CYS A 88 5.72 14.74 1.40
CA CYS A 88 6.32 16.00 0.99
C CYS A 88 7.80 16.13 1.44
N ASN A 89 8.24 15.36 2.44
CA ASN A 89 9.65 15.35 2.85
C ASN A 89 10.55 14.71 1.78
N ALA A 90 10.05 13.68 1.08
CA ALA A 90 10.79 13.07 -0.02
C ALA A 90 10.87 14.01 -1.25
N THR A 91 9.75 14.63 -1.59
CA THR A 91 9.65 15.64 -2.66
C THR A 91 8.42 16.50 -2.44
N VAL A 92 8.59 17.79 -2.27
CA VAL A 92 7.49 18.72 -1.98
C VAL A 92 6.46 18.72 -3.12
N GLY A 93 6.91 18.86 -4.36
CA GLY A 93 6.02 18.89 -5.54
C GLY A 93 5.30 17.56 -5.75
N GLY A 94 6.00 16.44 -5.65
CA GLY A 94 5.43 15.10 -5.75
C GLY A 94 4.43 14.80 -4.64
N GLY A 95 4.74 15.20 -3.41
CA GLY A 95 3.84 15.02 -2.26
C GLY A 95 2.55 15.82 -2.38
N ILE A 96 2.62 17.10 -2.77
CA ILE A 96 1.44 17.93 -3.03
C ILE A 96 0.61 17.31 -4.16
N PHE A 97 1.26 16.87 -5.25
CA PHE A 97 0.57 16.21 -6.35
C PHE A 97 -0.15 14.93 -5.90
N ALA A 98 0.51 14.07 -5.12
CA ALA A 98 -0.08 12.83 -4.60
C ALA A 98 -1.33 13.12 -3.76
N ILE A 99 -1.26 14.08 -2.83
CA ILE A 99 -2.39 14.49 -1.97
C ILE A 99 -3.56 15.01 -2.82
N LEU A 100 -3.30 15.92 -3.73
CA LEU A 100 -4.36 16.55 -4.54
C LEU A 100 -4.96 15.58 -5.56
N ALA A 101 -4.13 14.79 -6.25
CA ALA A 101 -4.58 13.84 -7.26
C ALA A 101 -5.38 12.68 -6.64
N ASN A 102 -4.95 12.16 -5.48
CA ASN A 102 -5.68 11.12 -4.77
C ASN A 102 -7.05 11.65 -4.28
N ALA A 103 -7.07 12.82 -3.65
CA ALA A 103 -8.31 13.48 -3.21
C ALA A 103 -9.25 13.77 -4.38
N PHE A 104 -8.72 14.14 -5.55
CA PHE A 104 -9.51 14.39 -6.75
C PHE A 104 -10.20 13.11 -7.24
N GLN A 105 -9.49 11.98 -7.30
CA GLN A 105 -10.07 10.69 -7.67
C GLN A 105 -11.20 10.28 -6.71
N MET A 106 -11.00 10.41 -5.39
CA MET A 106 -12.04 10.17 -4.38
C MET A 106 -13.26 11.07 -4.58
N SER A 107 -13.03 12.34 -4.93
CA SER A 107 -14.11 13.30 -5.20
C SER A 107 -14.88 12.96 -6.48
N LEU A 108 -14.26 12.39 -7.51
CA LEU A 108 -14.95 11.89 -8.71
C LEU A 108 -15.92 10.74 -8.38
N ILE A 109 -15.54 9.84 -7.45
CA ILE A 109 -16.43 8.77 -6.99
C ILE A 109 -17.69 9.36 -6.36
N PHE A 110 -17.54 10.33 -5.45
CA PHE A 110 -18.67 11.04 -4.85
C PHE A 110 -19.49 11.84 -5.87
N GLY A 111 -18.85 12.42 -6.87
CA GLY A 111 -19.54 13.05 -8.00
C GLY A 111 -20.42 12.07 -8.78
N THR A 112 -19.90 10.88 -9.05
CA THR A 112 -20.61 9.78 -9.74
C THR A 112 -21.77 9.25 -8.89
N PHE A 113 -21.56 9.09 -7.59
CA PHE A 113 -22.62 8.76 -6.63
C PHE A 113 -23.76 9.79 -6.67
N ARG A 114 -23.45 11.08 -6.59
CA ARG A 114 -24.45 12.15 -6.69
C ARG A 114 -25.21 12.13 -8.00
N TRP A 115 -24.53 11.88 -9.11
CA TRP A 115 -25.18 11.71 -10.40
C TRP A 115 -26.15 10.51 -10.39
N SER A 116 -25.74 9.38 -9.82
CA SER A 116 -26.59 8.18 -9.74
C SER A 116 -27.89 8.40 -8.94
N ARG A 117 -27.88 9.26 -7.91
CA ARG A 117 -29.08 9.61 -7.09
C ARG A 117 -30.20 10.27 -7.90
N ARG A 118 -29.92 10.81 -9.09
CA ARG A 118 -30.94 11.37 -9.97
C ARG A 118 -31.77 10.27 -10.63
N VAL A 119 -31.23 9.07 -10.72
CA VAL A 119 -31.80 7.93 -11.43
C VAL A 119 -32.18 6.80 -10.48
N LEU A 120 -31.29 6.46 -9.57
CA LEU A 120 -31.50 5.42 -8.56
C LEU A 120 -32.24 6.00 -7.35
N LYS A 121 -33.08 5.18 -6.73
CA LYS A 121 -33.89 5.55 -5.56
C LYS A 121 -33.56 4.69 -4.35
N GLY A 122 -33.92 5.17 -3.17
CA GLY A 122 -33.76 4.45 -1.91
C GLY A 122 -32.31 4.19 -1.54
N ILE A 123 -31.98 2.94 -1.20
CA ILE A 123 -30.64 2.52 -0.77
C ILE A 123 -29.66 2.29 -1.94
N LEU A 124 -30.16 2.08 -3.16
CA LEU A 124 -29.34 1.68 -4.32
C LEU A 124 -28.16 2.63 -4.64
N PRO A 125 -28.30 3.97 -4.57
CA PRO A 125 -27.16 4.87 -4.77
C PRO A 125 -26.04 4.65 -3.75
N TYR A 126 -26.38 4.33 -2.52
CA TYR A 126 -25.40 4.12 -1.44
C TYR A 126 -24.68 2.78 -1.59
N ILE A 127 -25.38 1.73 -1.97
CA ILE A 127 -24.77 0.44 -2.36
C ILE A 127 -23.83 0.64 -3.55
N PHE A 128 -24.26 1.41 -4.54
CA PHE A 128 -23.42 1.77 -5.69
C PHE A 128 -22.17 2.54 -5.27
N LEU A 129 -22.28 3.47 -4.32
CA LEU A 129 -21.13 4.21 -3.79
C LEU A 129 -20.07 3.27 -3.17
N ALA A 130 -20.51 2.31 -2.36
CA ALA A 130 -19.60 1.33 -1.75
C ALA A 130 -18.90 0.47 -2.81
N PHE A 131 -19.64 -0.10 -3.75
CA PHE A 131 -19.06 -0.90 -4.84
C PHE A 131 -18.13 -0.07 -5.73
N LEU A 132 -18.51 1.15 -6.05
CA LEU A 132 -17.69 2.04 -6.89
C LEU A 132 -16.39 2.45 -6.19
N TRP A 133 -16.42 2.66 -4.88
CA TRP A 133 -15.24 2.96 -4.08
C TRP A 133 -14.26 1.78 -4.07
N ILE A 134 -14.77 0.57 -3.78
CA ILE A 134 -13.93 -0.64 -3.73
C ILE A 134 -13.43 -1.01 -5.13
N ALA A 135 -14.24 -0.82 -6.17
CA ALA A 135 -13.79 -0.99 -7.56
C ALA A 135 -12.64 -0.04 -7.93
N TRP A 136 -12.69 1.20 -7.44
CA TRP A 136 -11.61 2.15 -7.60
C TRP A 136 -10.37 1.73 -6.80
N GLU A 137 -10.50 1.32 -5.54
CA GLU A 137 -9.38 0.80 -4.76
C GLU A 137 -8.74 -0.43 -5.43
N HIS A 138 -9.55 -1.34 -5.98
CA HIS A 138 -9.05 -2.50 -6.71
C HIS A 138 -8.27 -2.11 -7.96
N TRP A 139 -8.85 -1.25 -8.82
CA TRP A 139 -8.15 -0.73 -9.99
C TRP A 139 -6.87 0.01 -9.61
N TYR A 140 -6.90 0.75 -8.52
CA TYR A 140 -5.81 1.55 -7.98
C TYR A 140 -4.64 0.68 -7.51
N LEU A 141 -4.93 -0.47 -6.91
CA LEU A 141 -3.95 -1.45 -6.45
C LEU A 141 -3.38 -2.32 -7.59
N THR A 142 -4.11 -2.50 -8.68
CA THR A 142 -3.73 -3.47 -9.73
C THR A 142 -3.18 -2.81 -10.99
N SER A 143 -3.85 -1.77 -11.51
CA SER A 143 -3.68 -1.32 -12.89
C SER A 143 -3.38 0.17 -13.07
N ALA A 144 -3.64 1.01 -12.04
CA ALA A 144 -3.44 2.45 -12.16
C ALA A 144 -1.95 2.81 -12.16
N GLN A 145 -1.51 3.58 -13.14
CA GLN A 145 -0.15 4.14 -13.14
C GLN A 145 -0.01 5.33 -12.18
N ILE A 146 -1.07 6.12 -11.95
CA ILE A 146 -1.11 7.10 -10.86
C ILE A 146 -1.80 6.43 -9.69
N SER A 147 -1.03 5.79 -8.83
CA SER A 147 -1.54 5.13 -7.62
C SER A 147 -0.84 5.65 -6.37
N TRP A 148 -1.61 5.80 -5.31
CA TRP A 148 -1.14 6.11 -3.97
C TRP A 148 -1.91 5.25 -2.96
N PRO A 149 -1.62 3.93 -2.88
CA PRO A 149 -2.46 2.93 -2.20
C PRO A 149 -2.41 3.03 -0.66
N TRP A 150 -1.78 4.06 -0.12
CA TRP A 150 -1.59 4.26 1.31
C TRP A 150 -2.91 4.30 2.07
N LEU A 151 -3.92 5.00 1.52
CA LEU A 151 -5.21 5.24 2.15
C LEU A 151 -6.33 4.30 1.67
N VAL A 152 -5.99 3.11 1.17
CA VAL A 152 -6.98 2.03 1.03
C VAL A 152 -7.62 1.79 2.39
N LEU A 153 -8.95 1.85 2.46
CA LEU A 153 -9.67 1.85 3.74
C LEU A 153 -9.33 0.65 4.61
N GLY A 154 -9.19 -0.55 4.02
CA GLY A 154 -8.80 -1.75 4.75
C GLY A 154 -7.43 -1.67 5.41
N ASN A 155 -6.52 -0.83 4.94
CA ASN A 155 -5.22 -0.60 5.56
C ASN A 155 -5.32 0.12 6.92
N SER A 156 -6.45 0.74 7.23
CA SER A 156 -6.69 1.37 8.53
C SER A 156 -6.60 0.41 9.72
N PHE A 157 -6.70 -0.89 9.49
CA PHE A 157 -6.51 -1.93 10.52
C PHE A 157 -5.06 -2.41 10.67
N ALA A 158 -4.11 -1.89 9.91
CA ALA A 158 -2.72 -2.37 9.90
C ALA A 158 -2.07 -2.36 11.30
N ARG A 159 -2.45 -1.39 12.15
CA ARG A 159 -1.97 -1.28 13.53
C ARG A 159 -2.92 -1.92 14.55
N THR A 160 -3.85 -2.77 14.07
CA THR A 160 -4.83 -3.51 14.86
C THR A 160 -5.03 -4.91 14.23
N ALA A 161 -3.94 -5.52 13.81
CA ALA A 161 -3.87 -6.74 13.02
C ALA A 161 -4.66 -7.92 13.63
N SER A 162 -4.73 -8.01 14.95
CA SER A 162 -5.50 -9.04 15.67
C SER A 162 -7.01 -9.03 15.35
N LEU A 163 -7.57 -7.90 14.89
CA LEU A 163 -8.99 -7.78 14.53
C LEU A 163 -9.30 -8.14 13.07
N VAL A 164 -8.29 -8.44 12.26
CA VAL A 164 -8.45 -8.67 10.82
C VAL A 164 -7.76 -9.94 10.31
N GLN A 165 -7.68 -10.99 11.15
CA GLN A 165 -7.13 -12.29 10.74
C GLN A 165 -7.86 -12.91 9.54
N TRP A 166 -9.13 -12.54 9.32
CA TRP A 166 -9.92 -12.96 8.17
C TRP A 166 -9.45 -12.33 6.83
N TYR A 167 -8.47 -11.41 6.84
CA TYR A 167 -7.81 -10.96 5.61
C TYR A 167 -7.08 -12.09 4.88
N GLU A 168 -6.78 -13.21 5.55
CA GLU A 168 -6.29 -14.43 4.90
C GLU A 168 -7.27 -14.98 3.84
N PHE A 169 -8.56 -14.53 3.86
CA PHE A 169 -9.58 -14.90 2.88
C PHE A 169 -9.86 -13.81 1.85
N THR A 170 -9.87 -12.55 2.26
CA THR A 170 -10.43 -11.45 1.45
C THR A 170 -9.42 -10.37 1.09
N GLY A 171 -8.25 -10.39 1.72
CA GLY A 171 -7.31 -9.25 1.67
C GLY A 171 -7.89 -7.96 2.26
N ALA A 172 -7.15 -6.88 2.14
CA ALA A 172 -7.52 -5.57 2.67
C ALA A 172 -8.82 -5.01 2.07
N LEU A 173 -9.17 -5.35 0.81
CA LEU A 173 -10.42 -4.86 0.20
C LEU A 173 -11.68 -5.44 0.83
N GLY A 174 -11.61 -6.63 1.45
CA GLY A 174 -12.67 -7.11 2.34
C GLY A 174 -12.89 -6.18 3.52
N GLY A 175 -11.79 -5.64 4.10
CA GLY A 175 -11.83 -4.61 5.14
C GLY A 175 -12.52 -3.34 4.66
N SER A 176 -12.20 -2.88 3.47
CA SER A 176 -12.88 -1.73 2.85
C SER A 176 -14.38 -1.96 2.69
N LEU A 177 -14.79 -3.17 2.27
CA LEU A 177 -16.21 -3.54 2.17
C LEU A 177 -16.90 -3.54 3.54
N TRP A 178 -16.25 -4.09 4.55
CA TRP A 178 -16.76 -4.08 5.92
C TRP A 178 -16.92 -2.67 6.47
N ILE A 179 -15.91 -1.81 6.28
CA ILE A 179 -15.97 -0.39 6.66
C ILE A 179 -17.16 0.30 6.00
N TRP A 180 -17.31 0.18 4.67
CA TRP A 180 -18.45 0.76 3.96
C TRP A 180 -19.79 0.22 4.48
N SER A 181 -19.89 -1.08 4.71
CA SER A 181 -21.12 -1.72 5.22
C SER A 181 -21.51 -1.18 6.59
N CYS A 182 -20.55 -1.05 7.51
CA CYS A 182 -20.80 -0.50 8.85
C CYS A 182 -21.20 0.98 8.81
N ASN A 183 -20.50 1.79 8.03
CA ASN A 183 -20.82 3.22 7.89
C ASN A 183 -22.19 3.46 7.25
N LEU A 184 -22.53 2.72 6.19
CA LEU A 184 -23.84 2.80 5.54
C LEU A 184 -24.96 2.26 6.44
N GLY A 185 -24.70 1.21 7.22
CA GLY A 185 -25.62 0.67 8.19
C GLY A 185 -25.97 1.69 9.26
N LEU A 186 -24.95 2.33 9.88
CA LEU A 186 -25.18 3.37 10.89
C LEU A 186 -25.88 4.59 10.29
N PHE A 187 -25.42 5.07 9.14
CA PHE A 187 -26.06 6.18 8.44
C PHE A 187 -27.54 5.86 8.13
N GLY A 188 -27.84 4.63 7.67
CA GLY A 188 -29.20 4.18 7.42
C GLY A 188 -30.08 4.18 8.68
N LEU A 189 -29.56 3.67 9.82
CA LEU A 189 -30.26 3.70 11.10
C LEU A 189 -30.52 5.14 11.58
N MET A 190 -29.54 6.04 11.42
CA MET A 190 -29.70 7.47 11.75
C MET A 190 -30.79 8.13 10.88
N MET A 191 -30.80 7.84 9.57
CA MET A 191 -31.83 8.39 8.66
C MET A 191 -33.22 7.81 8.96
N TRP A 192 -33.30 6.54 9.32
CA TRP A 192 -34.54 5.90 9.74
C TRP A 192 -35.11 6.56 11.01
N ALA A 193 -34.25 6.84 11.99
CA ALA A 193 -34.62 7.59 13.20
C ALA A 193 -35.07 9.03 12.88
N ALA A 194 -34.28 9.76 12.12
CA ALA A 194 -34.53 11.18 11.82
C ALA A 194 -35.80 11.43 10.99
N THR A 195 -36.22 10.45 10.17
CA THR A 195 -37.46 10.55 9.36
C THR A 195 -38.74 10.18 10.10
N GLY A 196 -38.67 9.86 11.40
CA GLY A 196 -39.81 9.44 12.19
C GLY A 196 -40.38 8.06 11.85
N LYS A 197 -39.78 7.35 10.91
CA LYS A 197 -40.23 5.99 10.49
C LYS A 197 -40.09 4.95 11.60
N ILE A 198 -39.28 5.23 12.61
CA ILE A 198 -39.19 4.39 13.83
C ILE A 198 -40.56 4.28 14.51
N ALA A 199 -41.32 5.37 14.63
CA ALA A 199 -42.64 5.36 15.26
C ALA A 199 -43.68 4.52 14.52
N GLN A 200 -43.46 4.25 13.23
CA GLN A 200 -44.33 3.44 12.37
C GLN A 200 -43.83 2.00 12.21
N ALA A 201 -42.66 1.68 12.75
CA ALA A 201 -42.05 0.38 12.59
C ALA A 201 -42.68 -0.68 13.49
N GLY A 202 -42.87 -1.87 12.96
CA GLY A 202 -43.28 -3.03 13.77
C GLY A 202 -42.17 -3.43 14.76
N ARG A 203 -42.58 -4.09 15.86
CA ARG A 203 -41.64 -4.55 16.93
C ARG A 203 -40.48 -5.38 16.38
N VAL A 204 -40.70 -6.18 15.35
CA VAL A 204 -39.67 -7.00 14.71
C VAL A 204 -38.55 -6.10 14.11
N ALA A 205 -38.92 -5.07 13.36
CA ALA A 205 -37.94 -4.17 12.74
C ALA A 205 -37.15 -3.35 13.78
N LEU A 206 -37.82 -2.95 14.87
CA LEU A 206 -37.18 -2.20 15.98
C LEU A 206 -36.10 -3.00 16.68
N VAL A 207 -36.20 -4.33 16.70
CA VAL A 207 -35.20 -5.20 17.34
C VAL A 207 -34.21 -5.74 16.31
N SER A 208 -34.67 -6.21 15.15
CA SER A 208 -33.85 -6.91 14.19
C SER A 208 -32.81 -5.99 13.52
N LEU A 209 -33.15 -4.75 13.16
CA LEU A 209 -32.21 -3.85 12.47
C LEU A 209 -31.03 -3.44 13.34
N PRO A 210 -31.21 -2.99 14.60
CA PRO A 210 -30.07 -2.75 15.50
C PRO A 210 -29.27 -4.03 15.79
N LEU A 211 -29.92 -5.18 15.98
CA LEU A 211 -29.25 -6.45 16.22
C LEU A 211 -28.38 -6.87 15.02
N MET A 212 -28.90 -6.75 13.80
CA MET A 212 -28.13 -7.01 12.57
C MET A 212 -26.93 -6.05 12.45
N TYR A 213 -27.10 -4.80 12.85
CA TYR A 213 -26.00 -3.85 12.84
C TYR A 213 -24.92 -4.20 13.88
N ILE A 214 -25.33 -4.58 15.10
CA ILE A 214 -24.40 -5.07 16.14
C ILE A 214 -23.64 -6.31 15.64
N LEU A 215 -24.34 -7.25 15.02
CA LEU A 215 -23.73 -8.45 14.44
C LEU A 215 -22.71 -8.07 13.34
N LEU A 216 -23.05 -7.14 12.46
CA LEU A 216 -22.14 -6.62 11.43
C LEU A 216 -20.87 -6.02 12.02
N LEU A 217 -20.98 -5.30 13.14
CA LEU A 217 -19.83 -4.70 13.84
C LEU A 217 -18.96 -5.74 14.55
N THR A 218 -19.56 -6.80 15.10
CA THR A 218 -18.87 -7.67 16.09
C THR A 218 -18.47 -9.03 15.52
N ALA A 219 -19.17 -9.58 14.53
CA ALA A 219 -18.91 -10.93 14.04
C ALA A 219 -17.49 -11.12 13.51
N LEU A 220 -17.00 -10.20 12.69
CA LEU A 220 -15.65 -10.28 12.12
C LEU A 220 -14.55 -10.06 13.15
N PRO A 221 -14.60 -9.07 14.05
CA PRO A 221 -13.64 -8.97 15.15
C PRO A 221 -13.63 -10.18 16.08
N VAL A 222 -14.81 -10.70 16.45
CA VAL A 222 -14.89 -11.89 17.30
C VAL A 222 -14.28 -13.11 16.60
N TYR A 223 -14.66 -13.37 15.35
CA TYR A 223 -14.01 -14.42 14.54
C TYR A 223 -12.48 -14.23 14.50
N SER A 224 -12.04 -12.99 14.24
CA SER A 224 -10.62 -12.65 14.14
C SER A 224 -9.86 -12.94 15.43
N LEU A 225 -10.40 -12.54 16.58
CA LEU A 225 -9.78 -12.79 17.89
C LEU A 225 -9.73 -14.28 18.22
N LEU A 226 -10.78 -15.05 17.87
CA LEU A 226 -10.78 -16.51 18.03
C LEU A 226 -9.72 -17.15 17.12
N ARG A 227 -9.65 -16.74 15.86
CA ARG A 227 -8.68 -17.21 14.89
C ARG A 227 -7.25 -16.85 15.30
N TYR A 228 -7.02 -15.63 15.78
CA TYR A 228 -5.73 -15.16 16.29
C TYR A 228 -5.21 -16.02 17.44
N LYS A 229 -6.09 -16.40 18.39
CA LYS A 229 -5.72 -17.27 19.50
C LYS A 229 -5.49 -18.72 19.08
N ALA A 230 -6.23 -19.20 18.07
CA ALA A 230 -6.16 -20.59 17.62
C ALA A 230 -5.05 -20.83 16.58
N LYS A 231 -4.51 -19.77 15.96
CA LYS A 231 -3.47 -19.89 14.94
C LYS A 231 -2.15 -20.24 15.63
N ASP A 232 -1.67 -21.42 15.35
CA ASP A 232 -0.32 -21.82 15.73
C ASP A 232 0.69 -20.98 14.97
N THR A 233 1.72 -20.53 15.67
CA THR A 233 2.82 -19.75 15.10
C THR A 233 4.16 -20.44 15.30
N GLU A 234 4.18 -21.66 15.85
CA GLU A 234 5.38 -22.48 15.84
C GLU A 234 5.51 -23.09 14.43
N PRO A 235 6.51 -22.70 13.66
CA PRO A 235 6.69 -23.21 12.31
C PRO A 235 7.30 -24.62 12.34
N ASP A 236 6.92 -25.46 11.36
CA ASP A 236 7.50 -26.80 11.22
C ASP A 236 9.00 -26.76 10.87
N SER A 237 9.45 -25.69 10.21
CA SER A 237 10.84 -25.44 9.87
C SER A 237 11.17 -23.95 9.95
N THR A 238 12.43 -23.62 10.20
CA THR A 238 12.92 -22.25 10.34
C THR A 238 14.14 -22.01 9.47
N LEU A 239 14.32 -20.76 9.08
CA LEU A 239 15.52 -20.22 8.46
C LEU A 239 16.19 -19.25 9.44
N ASP A 240 17.49 -19.41 9.67
CA ASP A 240 18.26 -18.41 10.38
C ASP A 240 18.35 -17.13 9.56
N VAL A 241 18.04 -15.98 10.19
CA VAL A 241 18.03 -14.69 9.52
C VAL A 241 18.88 -13.67 10.26
N ILE A 242 19.65 -12.90 9.50
CA ILE A 242 20.42 -11.76 10.00
C ILE A 242 19.94 -10.53 9.23
N VAL A 243 19.39 -9.56 9.94
CA VAL A 243 18.93 -8.30 9.34
C VAL A 243 19.91 -7.19 9.69
N LEU A 244 20.48 -6.54 8.70
CA LEU A 244 21.50 -5.52 8.87
C LEU A 244 20.92 -4.12 8.60
N GLN A 245 20.97 -3.25 9.62
CA GLN A 245 20.50 -1.86 9.55
C GLN A 245 21.70 -0.91 9.69
N PRO A 246 22.42 -0.60 8.60
CA PRO A 246 23.67 0.16 8.66
C PRO A 246 23.46 1.64 8.99
N ASN A 247 22.26 2.13 8.93
CA ASN A 247 21.87 3.53 9.22
C ASN A 247 22.70 4.56 8.44
N ILE A 248 22.87 4.35 7.15
CA ILE A 248 23.58 5.27 6.26
C ILE A 248 22.60 6.36 5.81
N ASP A 249 22.90 7.63 6.10
CA ASP A 249 22.09 8.76 5.65
C ASP A 249 22.01 8.81 4.11
N PRO A 250 20.82 8.62 3.50
CA PRO A 250 20.69 8.57 2.05
C PRO A 250 20.97 9.90 1.35
N TYR A 251 20.86 11.03 2.05
CA TYR A 251 21.17 12.36 1.49
C TYR A 251 22.67 12.59 1.33
N HIS A 252 23.47 11.99 2.21
CA HIS A 252 24.94 12.13 2.22
C HIS A 252 25.66 10.86 1.76
N LYS A 253 24.92 9.80 1.44
CA LYS A 253 25.45 8.49 1.10
C LYS A 253 26.54 8.50 0.05
N PHE A 254 26.40 9.31 -1.00
CA PHE A 254 27.34 9.35 -2.13
C PHE A 254 28.38 10.48 -2.02
N GLU A 255 28.19 11.41 -1.08
CA GLU A 255 29.08 12.54 -0.86
C GLU A 255 30.11 12.27 0.25
N ALA A 256 29.65 11.60 1.34
CA ALA A 256 30.45 11.40 2.54
C ALA A 256 31.21 10.07 2.56
N LEU A 257 30.72 9.02 1.91
CA LEU A 257 31.26 7.67 1.96
C LEU A 257 31.41 7.06 0.57
N THR A 258 32.56 6.47 0.30
CA THR A 258 32.74 5.61 -0.88
C THR A 258 31.94 4.31 -0.70
N GLN A 259 31.60 3.61 -1.80
CA GLN A 259 30.90 2.32 -1.72
C GLN A 259 31.69 1.30 -0.87
N SER A 260 33.01 1.28 -0.97
CA SER A 260 33.85 0.39 -0.16
C SER A 260 33.77 0.68 1.34
N GLN A 261 33.68 1.95 1.73
CA GLN A 261 33.45 2.32 3.15
C GLN A 261 32.07 1.93 3.64
N GLN A 262 31.03 2.11 2.81
CA GLN A 262 29.69 1.66 3.15
C GLN A 262 29.63 0.14 3.32
N ASN A 263 30.29 -0.62 2.43
CA ASN A 263 30.42 -2.07 2.54
C ASN A 263 31.15 -2.46 3.84
N ALA A 264 32.22 -1.76 4.22
CA ALA A 264 32.93 -2.03 5.46
C ALA A 264 32.07 -1.78 6.70
N LEU A 265 31.22 -0.75 6.70
CA LEU A 265 30.23 -0.53 7.77
C LEU A 265 29.25 -1.69 7.87
N LEU A 266 28.67 -2.12 6.75
CA LEU A 266 27.74 -3.25 6.73
C LEU A 266 28.40 -4.55 7.23
N LEU A 267 29.61 -4.85 6.74
CA LEU A 267 30.34 -6.05 7.15
C LEU A 267 30.72 -6.03 8.63
N LYS A 268 30.99 -4.85 9.20
CA LYS A 268 31.21 -4.70 10.63
C LYS A 268 29.95 -5.05 11.45
N GLU A 269 28.78 -4.57 11.03
CA GLU A 269 27.51 -4.96 11.65
C GLU A 269 27.25 -6.47 11.48
N PHE A 270 27.65 -7.02 10.33
CA PHE A 270 27.54 -8.45 10.07
C PHE A 270 28.43 -9.28 11.03
N ASP A 271 29.69 -8.86 11.24
CA ASP A 271 30.60 -9.50 12.19
C ASP A 271 30.05 -9.43 13.62
N ALA A 272 29.45 -8.29 14.00
CA ALA A 272 28.82 -8.15 15.31
C ALA A 272 27.64 -9.13 15.47
N ALA A 273 26.78 -9.24 14.44
CA ALA A 273 25.67 -10.19 14.43
C ALA A 273 26.12 -11.66 14.53
N LEU A 274 27.21 -12.03 13.83
CA LEU A 274 27.76 -13.40 13.88
C LEU A 274 28.40 -13.74 15.23
N ALA A 275 28.78 -12.73 16.01
CA ALA A 275 29.35 -12.91 17.35
C ALA A 275 28.29 -13.05 18.45
N GLU A 276 26.98 -12.86 18.15
CA GLU A 276 25.91 -13.01 19.13
C GLU A 276 25.69 -14.48 19.52
N GLU A 277 25.29 -14.69 20.79
CA GLU A 277 24.92 -16.02 21.28
C GLU A 277 23.65 -16.51 20.55
N GLY A 278 23.70 -17.75 20.05
CA GLY A 278 22.56 -18.41 19.39
C GLY A 278 22.62 -18.40 17.86
N TYR A 279 23.60 -17.78 17.24
CA TYR A 279 23.83 -17.94 15.81
C TYR A 279 24.36 -19.36 15.51
N ASP A 280 23.65 -20.10 14.65
CA ASP A 280 24.04 -21.44 14.18
C ASP A 280 24.67 -21.38 12.79
N SER A 281 25.96 -21.61 12.70
CA SER A 281 26.72 -21.58 11.44
C SER A 281 26.54 -22.84 10.59
N THR A 282 25.81 -23.85 11.04
CA THR A 282 25.71 -25.17 10.37
C THR A 282 24.56 -25.25 9.35
N GLY A 283 23.55 -24.39 9.49
CA GLY A 283 22.37 -24.31 8.65
C GLY A 283 22.48 -23.35 7.47
N ILE A 284 21.36 -23.20 6.74
CA ILE A 284 21.19 -22.11 5.77
C ILE A 284 20.86 -20.85 6.56
N THR A 285 21.58 -19.77 6.25
CA THR A 285 21.34 -18.45 6.84
C THR A 285 21.07 -17.44 5.73
N LEU A 286 20.04 -16.61 5.91
CA LEU A 286 19.74 -15.45 5.06
C LEU A 286 20.13 -14.17 5.78
N ALA A 287 21.17 -13.50 5.30
CA ALA A 287 21.50 -12.14 5.71
C ALA A 287 20.87 -11.12 4.74
N LEU A 288 20.32 -10.04 5.29
CA LEU A 288 19.67 -8.98 4.51
C LEU A 288 20.37 -7.64 4.70
N ALA A 289 20.63 -6.94 3.58
CA ALA A 289 21.00 -5.53 3.53
C ALA A 289 19.89 -4.70 2.85
N PRO A 290 19.78 -3.39 3.14
CA PRO A 290 18.63 -2.60 2.73
C PRO A 290 18.57 -2.27 1.23
N GLU A 291 17.44 -1.66 0.81
CA GLU A 291 17.18 -1.18 -0.55
C GLU A 291 18.26 -0.21 -1.03
N THR A 292 18.63 -0.32 -2.32
CA THR A 292 19.62 0.53 -2.98
C THR A 292 20.93 0.71 -2.19
N PHE A 293 21.35 -0.32 -1.45
CA PHE A 293 22.57 -0.29 -0.65
C PHE A 293 23.80 -0.02 -1.51
N THR A 294 23.85 -0.59 -2.70
CA THR A 294 24.94 -0.39 -3.67
C THR A 294 24.41 0.12 -5.01
N GLY A 295 25.32 0.60 -5.85
CA GLY A 295 24.97 1.09 -7.19
C GLY A 295 26.08 0.85 -8.21
N GLY A 296 25.83 1.27 -9.45
CA GLY A 296 26.82 1.17 -10.53
C GLY A 296 27.03 -0.25 -11.07
N ILE A 297 26.03 -1.14 -10.91
CA ILE A 297 26.11 -2.55 -11.33
C ILE A 297 25.53 -2.71 -12.72
N VAL A 298 26.34 -3.24 -13.66
CA VAL A 298 25.86 -3.64 -14.99
C VAL A 298 25.24 -5.03 -14.89
N ASN A 299 23.97 -5.16 -15.29
CA ASN A 299 23.32 -6.45 -15.37
C ASN A 299 24.08 -7.40 -16.33
N GLY A 300 24.19 -8.67 -15.94
CA GLY A 300 24.98 -9.66 -16.69
C GLY A 300 26.50 -9.50 -16.60
N ASN A 301 27.02 -8.45 -15.93
CA ASN A 301 28.46 -8.23 -15.72
C ASN A 301 28.77 -7.69 -14.30
N ILE A 302 28.14 -8.30 -13.29
CA ILE A 302 28.25 -7.85 -11.90
C ILE A 302 29.68 -8.06 -11.35
N GLU A 303 30.34 -9.14 -11.75
CA GLU A 303 31.68 -9.51 -11.26
C GLU A 303 32.74 -8.44 -11.58
N GLU A 304 32.70 -7.91 -12.80
CA GLU A 304 33.67 -6.89 -13.26
C GLU A 304 33.31 -5.49 -12.79
N THR A 305 32.01 -5.18 -12.70
CA THR A 305 31.55 -3.81 -12.45
C THR A 305 31.34 -3.49 -10.98
N SER A 306 31.08 -4.49 -10.12
CA SER A 306 30.72 -4.25 -8.71
C SER A 306 31.88 -4.49 -7.73
N ILE A 307 32.31 -3.44 -7.04
CA ILE A 307 33.19 -3.58 -5.88
C ILE A 307 32.47 -4.29 -4.72
N THR A 308 31.17 -4.08 -4.57
CA THR A 308 30.36 -4.73 -3.54
C THR A 308 30.33 -6.23 -3.74
N TRP A 309 30.09 -6.71 -4.96
CA TRP A 309 30.13 -8.14 -5.25
C TRP A 309 31.48 -8.77 -4.88
N ARG A 310 32.59 -8.13 -5.26
CA ARG A 310 33.94 -8.64 -4.95
C ARG A 310 34.22 -8.72 -3.45
N GLN A 311 33.82 -7.68 -2.68
CA GLN A 311 34.00 -7.64 -1.25
C GLN A 311 33.09 -8.65 -0.53
N PHE A 312 31.85 -8.76 -0.94
CA PHE A 312 30.91 -9.73 -0.36
C PHE A 312 31.28 -11.17 -0.69
N LYS A 313 31.70 -11.45 -1.94
CA LYS A 313 32.21 -12.78 -2.30
C LYS A 313 33.41 -13.17 -1.44
N ALA A 314 34.38 -12.26 -1.25
CA ALA A 314 35.54 -12.52 -0.40
C ALA A 314 35.14 -12.78 1.07
N TYR A 315 34.16 -12.00 1.58
CA TYR A 315 33.65 -12.14 2.95
C TYR A 315 32.89 -13.46 3.19
N LEU A 316 32.18 -13.96 2.17
CA LEU A 316 31.37 -15.17 2.28
C LEU A 316 32.17 -16.47 2.06
N GLN A 317 33.45 -16.43 1.67
CA GLN A 317 34.23 -17.61 1.31
C GLN A 317 34.34 -18.67 2.42
N ASP A 318 34.46 -18.22 3.67
CA ASP A 318 34.58 -19.07 4.87
C ASP A 318 33.24 -19.29 5.60
N LYS A 319 32.11 -18.87 4.99
CA LYS A 319 30.77 -18.93 5.59
C LYS A 319 29.84 -19.82 4.76
N PRO A 320 30.00 -21.16 4.86
CA PRO A 320 29.13 -22.10 4.13
C PRO A 320 27.68 -21.97 4.64
N GLY A 321 26.70 -22.01 3.74
CA GLY A 321 25.27 -21.84 4.09
C GLY A 321 24.81 -20.38 4.18
N MET A 322 25.71 -19.41 4.24
CA MET A 322 25.35 -17.99 4.25
C MET A 322 24.94 -17.50 2.86
N ASN A 323 23.77 -16.85 2.80
CA ASN A 323 23.24 -16.17 1.62
C ASN A 323 23.04 -14.70 1.98
N LEU A 324 23.55 -13.77 1.16
CA LEU A 324 23.39 -12.34 1.37
C LEU A 324 22.49 -11.75 0.30
N LEU A 325 21.34 -11.23 0.74
CA LEU A 325 20.39 -10.49 -0.08
C LEU A 325 20.58 -9.00 0.16
N PHE A 326 20.82 -8.23 -0.90
CA PHE A 326 21.06 -6.79 -0.80
C PHE A 326 20.39 -6.02 -1.94
N GLY A 327 19.98 -4.78 -1.63
CA GLY A 327 19.42 -3.87 -2.62
C GLY A 327 20.48 -3.19 -3.46
N ALA A 328 20.22 -3.02 -4.76
CA ALA A 328 21.14 -2.43 -5.70
C ALA A 328 20.46 -1.54 -6.75
N SER A 329 21.13 -0.47 -7.17
CA SER A 329 20.82 0.20 -8.42
C SER A 329 21.61 -0.47 -9.54
N THR A 330 20.91 -1.15 -10.45
CA THR A 330 21.51 -1.84 -11.60
C THR A 330 21.11 -1.17 -12.90
N TYR A 331 21.80 -1.48 -13.99
CA TYR A 331 21.47 -0.93 -15.29
C TYR A 331 21.87 -1.85 -16.44
N ASP A 332 21.14 -1.70 -17.54
CA ASP A 332 21.40 -2.36 -18.81
C ASP A 332 21.92 -1.34 -19.84
N TYR A 333 22.89 -1.75 -20.64
CA TYR A 333 23.31 -1.02 -21.81
C TYR A 333 22.82 -1.70 -23.08
N THR A 334 22.22 -0.92 -23.97
CA THR A 334 21.73 -1.42 -25.27
C THR A 334 22.27 -0.54 -26.39
N PHE A 335 22.93 -1.17 -27.37
CA PHE A 335 23.33 -0.51 -28.61
C PHE A 335 22.25 -0.75 -29.66
N SER A 336 21.34 0.21 -29.81
CA SER A 336 20.28 0.15 -30.81
C SER A 336 20.02 1.54 -31.41
N LYS A 337 19.44 1.56 -32.62
CA LYS A 337 19.04 2.81 -33.29
C LYS A 337 17.95 3.53 -32.53
N ASN A 338 17.00 2.79 -31.97
CA ASN A 338 15.85 3.29 -31.23
C ASN A 338 16.01 3.03 -29.74
N ALA A 339 15.39 3.85 -28.90
CA ALA A 339 15.31 3.61 -27.47
C ALA A 339 14.62 2.26 -27.21
N PRO A 340 15.19 1.39 -26.32
CA PRO A 340 14.57 0.10 -25.99
C PRO A 340 13.24 0.29 -25.22
N SER A 341 13.15 1.31 -24.38
CA SER A 341 11.91 1.73 -23.70
C SER A 341 11.79 3.25 -23.67
N TYR A 342 10.62 3.72 -23.22
CA TYR A 342 10.41 5.16 -22.95
C TYR A 342 11.35 5.69 -21.85
N ASN A 343 11.71 4.84 -20.89
CA ASN A 343 12.55 5.21 -19.75
C ASN A 343 14.05 5.21 -20.07
N ALA A 344 14.47 4.63 -21.19
CA ALA A 344 15.87 4.58 -21.62
C ALA A 344 16.45 5.99 -21.84
N ARG A 345 17.67 6.18 -21.37
CA ARG A 345 18.43 7.42 -21.57
C ARG A 345 19.55 7.20 -22.57
N LYS A 346 19.71 8.11 -23.52
CA LYS A 346 20.77 8.06 -24.52
C LYS A 346 22.09 8.53 -23.91
N CYS A 347 23.13 7.72 -24.02
CA CYS A 347 24.48 8.02 -23.61
C CYS A 347 25.24 8.79 -24.69
N ARG A 348 26.39 9.38 -24.31
CA ARG A 348 27.25 10.16 -25.25
C ARG A 348 27.88 9.29 -26.33
N ASP A 349 28.10 8.02 -26.06
CA ASP A 349 28.67 7.04 -26.99
C ASP A 349 27.63 6.47 -27.99
N GLY A 350 26.38 6.92 -27.89
CA GLY A 350 25.26 6.46 -28.70
C GLY A 350 24.49 5.26 -28.19
N SER A 351 24.95 4.63 -27.10
CA SER A 351 24.22 3.57 -26.40
C SER A 351 22.99 4.12 -25.66
N TRP A 352 22.12 3.22 -25.22
CA TRP A 352 21.01 3.50 -24.32
C TRP A 352 21.24 2.82 -22.99
N VAL A 353 20.91 3.50 -21.91
CA VAL A 353 20.94 2.94 -20.55
C VAL A 353 19.55 2.92 -19.95
N GLU A 354 19.20 1.78 -19.34
CA GLU A 354 17.99 1.58 -18.53
C GLU A 354 18.41 1.27 -17.10
N TYR A 355 17.80 1.95 -16.14
CA TYR A 355 18.08 1.79 -14.71
C TYR A 355 17.03 0.94 -14.05
N HIS A 356 17.43 0.12 -13.07
CA HIS A 356 16.56 -0.72 -12.27
C HIS A 356 16.87 -0.54 -10.79
N ASN A 357 15.82 -0.57 -9.98
CA ASN A 357 15.93 -0.80 -8.55
C ASN A 357 15.82 -2.31 -8.32
N SER A 358 16.84 -2.93 -7.75
CA SER A 358 17.01 -4.39 -7.77
C SER A 358 17.30 -4.95 -6.39
N ALA A 359 16.89 -6.20 -6.17
CA ALA A 359 17.35 -7.06 -5.10
C ALA A 359 18.24 -8.15 -5.69
N ILE A 360 19.40 -8.37 -5.10
CA ILE A 360 20.38 -9.38 -5.54
C ILE A 360 20.65 -10.29 -4.35
N ILE A 361 20.60 -11.62 -4.57
CA ILE A 361 21.07 -12.61 -3.61
C ILE A 361 22.33 -13.29 -4.13
N MET A 362 23.26 -13.56 -3.23
CA MET A 362 24.49 -14.29 -3.52
C MET A 362 24.94 -15.16 -2.36
N ASP A 363 25.65 -16.23 -2.64
CA ASP A 363 26.33 -17.09 -1.67
C ASP A 363 27.87 -17.02 -1.87
N ARG A 364 28.61 -17.87 -1.17
CA ARG A 364 30.06 -17.97 -1.28
C ARG A 364 30.61 -18.29 -2.68
N SER A 365 29.80 -18.89 -3.56
CA SER A 365 30.24 -19.17 -4.93
C SER A 365 30.39 -17.92 -5.78
N GLY A 366 29.68 -16.86 -5.39
CA GLY A 366 29.56 -15.62 -6.16
C GLY A 366 28.47 -15.68 -7.23
N GLU A 367 27.78 -16.80 -7.42
CA GLU A 367 26.58 -16.83 -8.26
C GLU A 367 25.51 -15.91 -7.70
N THR A 368 24.80 -15.21 -8.58
CA THR A 368 23.79 -14.23 -8.20
C THR A 368 22.46 -14.52 -8.88
N GLU A 369 21.36 -14.31 -8.13
CA GLU A 369 20.02 -14.17 -8.69
C GLU A 369 19.56 -12.73 -8.48
N THR A 370 18.88 -12.14 -9.46
CA THR A 370 18.47 -10.73 -9.43
C THR A 370 16.96 -10.64 -9.67
N TYR A 371 16.31 -9.79 -8.88
CA TYR A 371 14.93 -9.35 -9.08
C TYR A 371 14.92 -7.84 -9.29
N HIS A 372 14.24 -7.35 -10.32
CA HIS A 372 14.02 -5.93 -10.56
C HIS A 372 12.64 -5.52 -10.06
N LYS A 373 12.59 -4.43 -9.30
CA LYS A 373 11.35 -3.89 -8.72
C LYS A 373 10.26 -3.72 -9.77
N SER A 374 9.09 -4.33 -9.54
CA SER A 374 7.95 -4.32 -10.45
C SER A 374 7.01 -3.11 -10.21
N LYS A 375 6.77 -2.76 -8.93
CA LYS A 375 5.89 -1.62 -8.56
C LYS A 375 6.73 -0.40 -8.23
N LEU A 376 7.00 0.42 -9.25
CA LEU A 376 7.82 1.61 -9.14
C LEU A 376 7.06 2.77 -8.49
N VAL A 377 7.77 3.62 -7.75
CA VAL A 377 7.21 4.80 -7.10
C VAL A 377 6.91 5.88 -8.13
N VAL A 378 5.64 6.25 -8.23
CA VAL A 378 5.16 7.25 -9.19
C VAL A 378 5.79 8.62 -8.90
N GLY A 379 6.33 9.26 -9.94
CA GLY A 379 6.95 10.58 -9.85
C GLY A 379 8.38 10.59 -9.31
N VAL A 380 8.84 9.47 -8.73
CA VAL A 380 10.23 9.30 -8.22
C VAL A 380 11.02 8.31 -9.07
N GLU A 381 10.49 7.10 -9.24
CA GLU A 381 11.12 6.04 -10.02
C GLU A 381 10.55 5.93 -11.44
N MET A 382 9.26 6.27 -11.63
CA MET A 382 8.62 6.21 -12.94
C MET A 382 7.74 7.42 -13.23
N MET A 383 7.64 7.75 -14.51
CA MET A 383 6.66 8.71 -15.03
C MET A 383 5.36 7.99 -15.37
N PRO A 384 4.24 8.36 -14.74
CA PRO A 384 2.95 7.80 -15.10
C PRO A 384 2.48 8.35 -16.45
N TYR A 385 1.80 7.53 -17.24
CA TYR A 385 1.23 7.93 -18.54
C TYR A 385 2.20 8.80 -19.38
N PRO A 386 3.36 8.27 -19.75
CA PRO A 386 4.44 9.06 -20.36
C PRO A 386 4.01 9.78 -21.66
N ALA A 387 3.09 9.21 -22.42
CA ALA A 387 2.53 9.87 -23.61
C ALA A 387 1.90 11.24 -23.31
N PHE A 388 1.38 11.43 -22.09
CA PHE A 388 0.76 12.68 -21.65
C PHE A 388 1.72 13.57 -20.86
N PHE A 389 2.40 13.00 -19.84
CA PHE A 389 3.19 13.79 -18.89
C PHE A 389 4.62 14.10 -19.38
N SER A 390 5.14 13.42 -20.41
CA SER A 390 6.51 13.67 -20.92
C SER A 390 6.76 15.10 -21.36
N LYS A 391 5.76 15.73 -21.98
CA LYS A 391 5.88 17.13 -22.41
C LYS A 391 6.05 18.06 -21.22
N ILE A 392 5.35 17.80 -20.13
CA ILE A 392 5.41 18.59 -18.89
C ILE A 392 6.78 18.36 -18.21
N ASP A 393 7.24 17.11 -18.09
CA ASP A 393 8.52 16.77 -17.51
C ASP A 393 9.68 17.40 -18.28
N ASN A 394 9.66 17.35 -19.60
CA ASN A 394 10.67 17.98 -20.44
C ASN A 394 10.70 19.52 -20.26
N MET A 395 9.54 20.16 -20.05
CA MET A 395 9.46 21.59 -19.73
C MET A 395 10.04 21.91 -18.34
N LEU A 396 9.98 20.96 -17.41
CA LEU A 396 10.51 21.07 -16.05
C LEU A 396 11.98 20.60 -15.93
N GLY A 397 12.63 20.28 -17.06
CA GLY A 397 14.04 19.88 -17.09
C GLY A 397 14.29 18.38 -16.90
N GLY A 398 13.27 17.51 -17.02
CA GLY A 398 13.42 16.05 -16.97
C GLY A 398 13.79 15.53 -15.58
N VAL A 399 13.11 16.02 -14.55
CA VAL A 399 13.44 15.77 -13.12
C VAL A 399 12.93 14.41 -12.64
N ILE A 400 11.93 13.80 -13.31
CA ILE A 400 11.30 12.54 -12.89
C ILE A 400 12.28 11.38 -13.14
N GLY A 401 12.46 10.52 -12.13
CA GLY A 401 13.23 9.29 -12.24
C GLY A 401 12.68 8.36 -13.33
N ARG A 402 13.56 7.61 -13.97
CA ARG A 402 13.21 6.72 -15.08
C ARG A 402 13.83 5.35 -14.87
N CYS A 403 13.27 4.61 -13.88
CA CYS A 403 13.57 3.19 -13.75
C CYS A 403 12.67 2.37 -14.69
N VAL A 404 13.15 1.21 -15.05
CA VAL A 404 12.39 0.17 -15.75
C VAL A 404 12.08 -0.92 -14.75
N GLY A 405 10.80 -1.28 -14.64
CA GLY A 405 10.34 -2.36 -13.78
C GLY A 405 10.31 -3.68 -14.53
N GLN A 406 10.33 -4.76 -13.77
CA GLN A 406 10.10 -6.11 -14.26
C GLN A 406 8.59 -6.39 -14.31
N ASP A 407 8.11 -7.08 -15.33
CA ASP A 407 6.66 -7.34 -15.51
C ASP A 407 6.11 -8.31 -14.47
N GLU A 408 6.86 -9.38 -14.16
CA GLU A 408 6.46 -10.40 -13.21
C GLU A 408 7.45 -10.51 -12.06
N VAL A 409 6.96 -10.89 -10.88
CA VAL A 409 7.84 -11.19 -9.75
C VAL A 409 8.70 -12.43 -10.05
N SER A 410 9.94 -12.44 -9.56
CA SER A 410 10.80 -13.61 -9.51
C SER A 410 11.18 -13.94 -8.07
N LEU A 411 11.42 -15.22 -7.80
CA LEU A 411 11.92 -15.65 -6.51
C LEU A 411 13.44 -15.54 -6.47
N LEU A 412 13.96 -15.34 -5.28
CA LEU A 412 15.37 -15.41 -4.94
C LEU A 412 15.56 -16.65 -4.05
N ASN A 413 16.64 -17.41 -4.28
CA ASN A 413 16.82 -18.67 -3.58
C ASN A 413 17.99 -18.60 -2.59
N CYS A 414 17.71 -18.88 -1.31
CA CYS A 414 18.76 -19.24 -0.38
C CYS A 414 19.23 -20.66 -0.69
N VAL A 415 20.53 -20.84 -0.88
CA VAL A 415 21.10 -22.13 -1.28
C VAL A 415 22.10 -22.62 -0.23
N GLN A 416 22.14 -23.95 -0.07
CA GLN A 416 23.19 -24.67 0.62
C GLN A 416 24.02 -25.43 -0.39
N ARG A 417 25.35 -25.40 -0.22
CA ARG A 417 26.27 -26.11 -1.11
C ARG A 417 27.16 -27.08 -0.34
N ASP A 418 27.41 -28.23 -0.91
CA ASP A 418 28.38 -29.20 -0.40
C ASP A 418 29.84 -28.70 -0.61
N SER A 419 30.80 -29.49 -0.17
CA SER A 419 32.24 -29.22 -0.34
C SER A 419 32.68 -29.19 -1.82
N LEU A 420 31.90 -29.77 -2.72
CA LEU A 420 32.13 -29.78 -4.18
C LEU A 420 31.41 -28.63 -4.90
N GLY A 421 30.73 -27.73 -4.16
CA GLY A 421 29.99 -26.59 -4.69
C GLY A 421 28.60 -26.94 -5.25
N ARG A 422 28.12 -28.19 -5.13
CA ARG A 422 26.80 -28.60 -5.62
C ARG A 422 25.72 -28.14 -4.66
N ILE A 423 24.61 -27.66 -5.19
CA ILE A 423 23.44 -27.25 -4.38
C ILE A 423 22.80 -28.49 -3.76
N THR A 424 22.71 -28.53 -2.43
CA THR A 424 22.10 -29.60 -1.63
C THR A 424 20.79 -29.19 -0.98
N GLY A 425 20.53 -27.88 -0.84
CA GLY A 425 19.29 -27.32 -0.32
C GLY A 425 18.97 -26.01 -1.00
N ARG A 426 17.67 -25.71 -1.11
CA ARG A 426 17.16 -24.47 -1.70
C ARG A 426 15.88 -24.04 -0.98
N ILE A 427 15.84 -22.78 -0.54
CA ILE A 427 14.67 -22.16 0.10
C ILE A 427 14.28 -20.97 -0.77
N PRO A 428 13.09 -20.99 -1.40
CA PRO A 428 12.61 -19.91 -2.23
C PRO A 428 12.08 -18.75 -1.38
N VAL A 429 12.58 -17.55 -1.62
CA VAL A 429 12.24 -16.32 -0.89
C VAL A 429 11.66 -15.30 -1.85
N GLY A 430 10.56 -14.66 -1.47
CA GLY A 430 10.02 -13.49 -2.16
C GLY A 430 10.62 -12.22 -1.58
N CYS A 431 11.06 -11.29 -2.43
CA CYS A 431 11.61 -10.01 -1.98
C CYS A 431 10.80 -8.84 -2.51
N ALA A 432 9.97 -8.22 -1.67
CA ALA A 432 9.29 -6.99 -2.00
C ALA A 432 10.20 -5.78 -1.71
N ILE A 433 10.46 -4.97 -2.73
CA ILE A 433 11.32 -3.80 -2.58
C ILE A 433 10.46 -2.60 -2.18
N CYS A 434 10.56 -2.18 -0.91
CA CYS A 434 9.98 -0.94 -0.36
C CYS A 434 8.46 -0.82 -0.66
N TYR A 435 8.08 0.09 -1.55
CA TYR A 435 6.72 0.40 -1.96
C TYR A 435 5.90 -0.82 -2.43
N GLU A 436 6.53 -1.88 -2.93
CA GLU A 436 5.86 -3.11 -3.36
C GLU A 436 5.11 -3.79 -2.22
N SER A 437 5.62 -3.70 -0.99
CA SER A 437 5.00 -4.30 0.21
C SER A 437 3.63 -3.68 0.56
N VAL A 438 3.29 -2.52 -0.02
CA VAL A 438 1.98 -1.89 0.15
C VAL A 438 0.89 -2.58 -0.68
N TYR A 439 1.26 -3.34 -1.73
CA TYR A 439 0.33 -3.96 -2.68
C TYR A 439 -0.01 -5.41 -2.29
N PRO A 440 -1.25 -5.70 -1.85
CA PRO A 440 -1.63 -7.03 -1.38
C PRO A 440 -1.45 -8.14 -2.41
N GLU A 441 -2.07 -8.02 -3.60
CA GLU A 441 -1.99 -9.07 -4.62
C GLU A 441 -0.57 -9.28 -5.15
N HIS A 442 0.24 -8.22 -5.24
CA HIS A 442 1.65 -8.33 -5.62
C HIS A 442 2.42 -9.25 -4.66
N CYS A 443 2.24 -9.08 -3.34
CA CYS A 443 2.86 -9.98 -2.36
C CYS A 443 2.37 -11.42 -2.48
N THR A 444 1.12 -11.66 -2.91
CA THR A 444 0.62 -13.02 -3.13
C THR A 444 1.27 -13.72 -4.32
N GLU A 445 1.77 -12.98 -5.32
CA GLU A 445 2.41 -13.56 -6.50
C GLU A 445 3.69 -14.30 -6.15
N TYR A 446 4.50 -13.80 -5.22
CA TYR A 446 5.67 -14.53 -4.71
C TYR A 446 5.26 -15.87 -4.10
N VAL A 447 4.23 -15.89 -3.28
CA VAL A 447 3.75 -17.11 -2.62
C VAL A 447 3.09 -18.08 -3.60
N ARG A 448 2.42 -17.60 -4.64
CA ARG A 448 1.91 -18.44 -5.73
C ARG A 448 3.03 -19.15 -6.47
N LYS A 449 4.17 -18.46 -6.66
CA LYS A 449 5.37 -19.01 -7.30
C LYS A 449 6.18 -19.94 -6.37
N GLY A 450 5.82 -20.04 -5.07
CA GLY A 450 6.39 -20.99 -4.12
C GLY A 450 7.27 -20.37 -3.04
N ALA A 451 7.23 -19.04 -2.82
CA ALA A 451 7.96 -18.43 -1.70
C ALA A 451 7.49 -19.00 -0.36
N GLU A 452 8.43 -19.49 0.43
CA GLU A 452 8.21 -20.00 1.78
C GLU A 452 8.38 -18.89 2.84
N LEU A 453 9.12 -17.84 2.49
CA LEU A 453 9.38 -16.66 3.29
C LEU A 453 9.23 -15.41 2.41
N LEU A 454 8.76 -14.31 2.98
CA LEU A 454 8.80 -13.00 2.34
C LEU A 454 9.84 -12.11 3.02
N THR A 455 10.56 -11.34 2.22
CA THR A 455 11.44 -10.28 2.71
C THR A 455 10.97 -8.92 2.18
N VAL A 456 11.25 -7.86 2.95
CA VAL A 456 11.05 -6.49 2.53
C VAL A 456 12.34 -5.73 2.74
N ILE A 457 12.95 -5.23 1.67
CA ILE A 457 14.10 -4.33 1.77
C ILE A 457 13.65 -2.90 1.47
N THR A 458 14.05 -1.94 2.30
CA THR A 458 13.53 -0.58 2.19
C THR A 458 14.51 0.50 2.66
N ASN A 459 14.24 1.75 2.24
CA ASN A 459 14.91 2.93 2.75
C ASN A 459 13.89 4.02 3.10
N ASP A 460 13.38 3.98 4.33
CA ASP A 460 12.30 4.87 4.80
C ASP A 460 12.82 6.26 5.26
N ALA A 461 14.11 6.54 5.17
CA ALA A 461 14.73 7.80 5.58
C ALA A 461 14.12 9.04 4.92
N TRP A 462 13.65 8.89 3.68
CA TRP A 462 13.07 9.95 2.87
C TRP A 462 11.90 10.69 3.54
N TRP A 463 11.26 10.07 4.52
CA TRP A 463 10.08 10.62 5.18
C TRP A 463 10.39 11.33 6.49
N GLY A 464 11.62 11.25 7.01
CA GLY A 464 12.02 11.79 8.31
C GLY A 464 11.32 11.10 9.48
N ASP A 465 11.46 11.63 10.70
CA ASP A 465 10.74 11.12 11.88
C ASP A 465 9.25 11.52 11.84
N THR A 466 8.48 10.81 11.06
CA THR A 466 7.06 11.06 10.80
C THR A 466 6.26 9.75 10.89
N PRO A 467 4.92 9.77 10.81
CA PRO A 467 4.14 8.54 10.77
C PRO A 467 4.43 7.62 9.56
N GLY A 468 5.07 8.11 8.50
CA GLY A 468 5.23 7.39 7.24
C GLY A 468 5.90 6.03 7.38
N TYR A 469 7.06 5.97 8.02
CA TYR A 469 7.79 4.72 8.21
C TYR A 469 7.07 3.73 9.13
N ARG A 470 6.32 4.24 10.14
CA ARG A 470 5.50 3.39 11.03
C ARG A 470 4.29 2.81 10.30
N GLN A 471 3.65 3.60 9.43
CA GLN A 471 2.57 3.11 8.56
C GLN A 471 3.11 2.03 7.61
N HIS A 472 4.27 2.26 6.98
CA HIS A 472 4.89 1.32 6.05
C HIS A 472 5.23 -0.01 6.73
N LEU A 473 5.83 0.02 7.93
CA LEU A 473 6.06 -1.18 8.73
C LEU A 473 4.75 -1.93 9.01
N SER A 474 3.71 -1.21 9.45
CA SER A 474 2.44 -1.84 9.83
C SER A 474 1.74 -2.54 8.67
N TYR A 475 1.94 -2.09 7.43
CA TYR A 475 1.40 -2.78 6.24
C TYR A 475 2.04 -4.14 6.02
N SER A 476 3.29 -4.34 6.42
CA SER A 476 3.91 -5.66 6.42
C SER A 476 3.16 -6.66 7.32
N SER A 477 2.59 -6.21 8.46
CA SER A 477 1.73 -7.06 9.30
C SER A 477 0.47 -7.54 8.57
N LEU A 478 -0.15 -6.69 7.74
CA LEU A 478 -1.28 -7.12 6.91
C LEU A 478 -0.84 -8.12 5.83
N ARG A 479 0.32 -7.88 5.19
CA ARG A 479 0.87 -8.82 4.20
C ARG A 479 1.15 -10.19 4.81
N ALA A 480 1.67 -10.23 6.03
CA ALA A 480 1.91 -11.49 6.74
C ALA A 480 0.60 -12.28 6.96
N ILE A 481 -0.49 -11.62 7.36
CA ILE A 481 -1.81 -12.26 7.53
C ILE A 481 -2.35 -12.75 6.18
N GLU A 482 -2.34 -11.89 5.16
CA GLU A 482 -2.90 -12.17 3.84
C GLU A 482 -2.19 -13.32 3.13
N THR A 483 -0.88 -13.41 3.30
CA THR A 483 -0.05 -14.42 2.63
C THR A 483 0.19 -15.66 3.47
N GLY A 484 -0.04 -15.59 4.80
CA GLY A 484 0.29 -16.65 5.73
C GLY A 484 1.80 -16.90 5.83
N ARG A 485 2.63 -15.87 5.63
CA ARG A 485 4.11 -15.97 5.62
C ARG A 485 4.71 -15.16 6.75
N TYR A 486 5.86 -15.62 7.26
CA TYR A 486 6.76 -14.74 7.98
C TYR A 486 7.27 -13.66 7.03
N ILE A 487 7.49 -12.46 7.57
CA ILE A 487 8.12 -11.36 6.84
C ILE A 487 9.36 -10.91 7.60
N VAL A 488 10.49 -10.93 6.90
CA VAL A 488 11.76 -10.38 7.38
C VAL A 488 11.98 -9.05 6.70
N ARG A 489 11.85 -7.97 7.47
CA ARG A 489 11.98 -6.61 6.98
C ARG A 489 13.36 -6.04 7.32
N CYS A 490 14.08 -5.55 6.31
CA CYS A 490 15.36 -4.87 6.43
C CYS A 490 15.23 -3.44 5.95
N ALA A 491 15.45 -2.49 6.86
CA ALA A 491 15.45 -1.06 6.56
C ALA A 491 16.85 -0.47 6.72
N ASN A 492 17.19 0.56 5.96
CA ASN A 492 18.48 1.27 6.13
C ASN A 492 18.48 2.10 7.40
N THR A 493 17.53 3.04 7.54
CA THR A 493 17.37 3.95 8.67
C THR A 493 16.00 3.80 9.34
N GLY A 494 15.10 3.05 8.71
CA GLY A 494 13.75 2.77 9.17
C GLY A 494 13.73 1.80 10.35
N ILE A 495 12.64 1.05 10.43
CA ILE A 495 12.49 -0.03 11.41
C ILE A 495 12.64 -1.35 10.67
N SER A 496 13.66 -2.12 11.01
CA SER A 496 13.79 -3.53 10.64
C SER A 496 12.99 -4.40 11.59
N ALA A 497 12.42 -5.51 11.11
CA ALA A 497 11.53 -6.32 11.94
C ALA A 497 11.41 -7.76 11.46
N ILE A 498 11.07 -8.67 12.37
CA ILE A 498 10.59 -10.01 12.12
C ILE A 498 9.10 -10.07 12.44
N ILE A 499 8.28 -10.47 11.50
CA ILE A 499 6.81 -10.46 11.62
C ILE A 499 6.30 -11.88 11.35
N ASN A 500 5.46 -12.42 12.26
CA ASN A 500 4.87 -13.73 12.12
C ASN A 500 3.60 -13.73 11.24
N PRO A 501 3.06 -14.89 10.82
CA PRO A 501 1.85 -14.98 10.00
C PRO A 501 0.56 -14.43 10.65
N ARG A 502 0.54 -14.14 11.96
CA ARG A 502 -0.57 -13.40 12.62
C ARG A 502 -0.45 -11.90 12.48
N GLY A 503 0.67 -11.41 11.93
CA GLY A 503 0.97 -9.99 11.82
C GLY A 503 1.58 -9.39 13.10
N ASP A 504 2.02 -10.23 14.07
CA ASP A 504 2.74 -9.76 15.25
C ASP A 504 4.19 -9.46 14.89
N ILE A 505 4.67 -8.34 15.36
CA ILE A 505 6.09 -7.97 15.29
C ILE A 505 6.76 -8.69 16.46
N LEU A 506 7.62 -9.66 16.13
CA LEU A 506 8.36 -10.46 17.14
C LEU A 506 9.58 -9.72 17.64
N GLU A 507 10.29 -9.07 16.73
CA GLU A 507 11.48 -8.27 16.99
C GLU A 507 11.47 -7.05 16.09
N GLU A 508 11.96 -5.92 16.59
CA GLU A 508 12.11 -4.70 15.80
C GLU A 508 13.30 -3.85 16.28
N THR A 509 13.90 -3.12 15.35
CA THR A 509 14.97 -2.15 15.63
C THR A 509 14.40 -0.77 15.94
N GLU A 510 15.27 0.13 16.43
CA GLU A 510 14.91 1.52 16.58
C GLU A 510 15.15 2.34 15.30
N TRP A 511 14.30 3.35 15.10
CA TRP A 511 14.46 4.35 14.04
C TRP A 511 15.78 5.11 14.17
N TRP A 512 16.47 5.29 13.04
CA TRP A 512 17.67 6.13 12.88
C TRP A 512 18.83 5.72 13.78
N LYS A 513 19.00 4.41 14.04
CA LYS A 513 20.13 3.83 14.77
C LYS A 513 20.75 2.68 13.98
N PRO A 514 22.11 2.55 13.95
CA PRO A 514 22.72 1.31 13.49
C PRO A 514 22.27 0.14 14.39
N ALA A 515 21.89 -0.95 13.78
CA ALA A 515 21.40 -2.13 14.49
C ALA A 515 21.44 -3.37 13.61
N HIS A 516 21.34 -4.53 14.24
CA HIS A 516 21.08 -5.80 13.56
C HIS A 516 20.08 -6.63 14.36
N ILE A 517 19.48 -7.61 13.72
CA ILE A 517 18.63 -8.63 14.34
C ILE A 517 19.21 -9.99 13.95
N VAL A 518 19.42 -10.87 14.91
CA VAL A 518 19.76 -12.29 14.72
C VAL A 518 18.60 -13.10 15.25
N SER A 519 17.88 -13.77 14.36
CA SER A 519 16.63 -14.45 14.72
C SER A 519 16.36 -15.66 13.82
N LYS A 520 15.23 -16.32 14.06
CA LYS A 520 14.70 -17.40 13.21
C LYS A 520 13.36 -16.98 12.62
N ALA A 521 13.23 -17.10 11.31
CA ALA A 521 11.96 -16.91 10.63
C ALA A 521 11.38 -18.26 10.21
N GLY A 522 10.08 -18.46 10.45
CA GLY A 522 9.39 -19.68 10.04
C GLY A 522 9.26 -19.78 8.53
N LEU A 523 9.37 -20.98 8.01
CA LEU A 523 9.11 -21.32 6.61
C LEU A 523 7.72 -21.93 6.50
N GLU A 524 6.95 -21.47 5.54
CA GLU A 524 5.56 -21.87 5.34
C GLU A 524 5.32 -22.22 3.88
N ASP A 525 4.69 -23.35 3.62
CA ASP A 525 4.32 -23.78 2.26
C ASP A 525 2.81 -23.64 1.98
N ARG A 526 1.99 -23.61 3.06
CA ARG A 526 0.53 -23.51 2.96
C ARG A 526 0.09 -22.19 2.35
N LYS A 527 -0.80 -22.24 1.36
CA LYS A 527 -1.39 -21.06 0.71
C LYS A 527 -2.70 -20.66 1.39
N THR A 528 -2.85 -19.38 1.71
CA THR A 528 -4.13 -18.83 2.17
C THR A 528 -5.15 -18.82 1.04
N PHE A 529 -6.42 -18.62 1.38
CA PHE A 529 -7.47 -18.46 0.38
C PHE A 529 -7.19 -17.23 -0.51
N PHE A 530 -6.77 -16.12 0.10
CA PHE A 530 -6.41 -14.90 -0.64
C PHE A 530 -5.24 -15.12 -1.60
N VAL A 531 -4.21 -15.86 -1.22
CA VAL A 531 -3.12 -16.25 -2.13
C VAL A 531 -3.65 -17.06 -3.30
N THR A 532 -4.50 -18.05 -3.04
CA THR A 532 -4.99 -19.00 -4.05
C THR A 532 -5.88 -18.33 -5.09
N TYR A 533 -6.85 -17.53 -4.63
CA TYR A 533 -7.90 -16.98 -5.48
C TYR A 533 -7.75 -15.49 -5.79
N GLY A 534 -6.85 -14.78 -5.09
CA GLY A 534 -6.63 -13.35 -5.22
C GLY A 534 -7.77 -12.52 -4.64
N ASP A 535 -7.83 -11.26 -5.03
CA ASP A 535 -8.84 -10.31 -4.55
C ASP A 535 -10.21 -10.51 -5.21
N ILE A 536 -10.95 -11.50 -4.71
CA ILE A 536 -12.34 -11.76 -5.13
C ILE A 536 -13.24 -10.57 -4.80
N THR A 537 -13.03 -9.93 -3.63
CA THR A 537 -13.84 -8.79 -3.18
C THR A 537 -13.76 -7.64 -4.17
N GLY A 538 -12.56 -7.25 -4.56
CA GLY A 538 -12.33 -6.19 -5.53
C GLY A 538 -12.93 -6.51 -6.89
N ARG A 539 -12.76 -7.75 -7.38
CA ARG A 539 -13.32 -8.22 -8.67
C ARG A 539 -14.85 -8.18 -8.67
N ILE A 540 -15.50 -8.71 -7.63
CA ILE A 540 -16.97 -8.70 -7.51
C ILE A 540 -17.48 -7.26 -7.43
N CYS A 541 -16.90 -6.42 -6.57
CA CYS A 541 -17.31 -5.03 -6.45
C CYS A 541 -17.11 -4.25 -7.75
N SER A 542 -16.05 -4.52 -8.49
CA SER A 542 -15.79 -3.92 -9.81
C SER A 542 -16.85 -4.32 -10.83
N LEU A 543 -17.21 -5.59 -10.90
CA LEU A 543 -18.28 -6.07 -11.78
C LEU A 543 -19.62 -5.42 -11.42
N MET A 544 -19.99 -5.39 -10.13
CA MET A 544 -21.23 -4.78 -9.66
C MET A 544 -21.27 -3.28 -9.92
N ALA A 545 -20.16 -2.58 -9.71
CA ALA A 545 -20.06 -1.15 -9.99
C ALA A 545 -20.27 -0.86 -11.48
N ILE A 546 -19.66 -1.63 -12.37
CA ILE A 546 -19.83 -1.50 -13.83
C ILE A 546 -21.28 -1.77 -14.24
N MET A 547 -21.90 -2.84 -13.75
CA MET A 547 -23.30 -3.19 -14.06
C MET A 547 -24.27 -2.09 -13.63
N ILE A 548 -24.10 -1.56 -12.42
CA ILE A 548 -24.93 -0.47 -11.90
C ILE A 548 -24.69 0.80 -12.70
N LEU A 549 -23.44 1.15 -13.00
CA LEU A 549 -23.06 2.32 -13.81
C LEU A 549 -23.72 2.28 -15.19
N MET A 550 -23.67 1.14 -15.87
CA MET A 550 -24.35 0.95 -17.16
C MET A 550 -25.87 1.13 -17.03
N SER A 551 -26.49 0.55 -15.99
CA SER A 551 -27.91 0.73 -15.73
C SER A 551 -28.28 2.20 -15.51
N VAL A 552 -27.49 2.95 -14.75
CA VAL A 552 -27.67 4.39 -14.51
C VAL A 552 -27.56 5.17 -15.83
N ALA A 553 -26.54 4.88 -16.65
CA ALA A 553 -26.32 5.54 -17.92
C ALA A 553 -27.49 5.34 -18.89
N VAL A 554 -27.96 4.09 -19.04
CA VAL A 554 -29.13 3.75 -19.89
C VAL A 554 -30.39 4.45 -19.42
N ARG A 555 -30.72 4.39 -18.12
CA ARG A 555 -31.90 5.07 -17.56
C ARG A 555 -31.82 6.58 -17.73
N ALA A 556 -30.66 7.19 -17.53
CA ALA A 556 -30.46 8.61 -17.73
C ALA A 556 -30.65 9.02 -19.21
N PHE A 557 -30.18 8.17 -20.14
CA PHE A 557 -30.34 8.39 -21.57
C PHE A 557 -31.82 8.30 -21.99
N VAL A 558 -32.54 7.27 -21.54
CA VAL A 558 -33.98 7.10 -21.84
C VAL A 558 -34.79 8.29 -21.30
N ALA A 559 -34.55 8.68 -20.02
CA ALA A 559 -35.22 9.82 -19.41
C ALA A 559 -35.02 11.13 -20.20
N ARG A 560 -33.78 11.38 -20.69
CA ARG A 560 -33.48 12.55 -21.54
C ARG A 560 -34.20 12.50 -22.89
N ARG A 561 -34.34 11.31 -23.50
CA ARG A 561 -35.09 11.15 -24.76
C ARG A 561 -36.59 11.45 -24.57
N GLN A 562 -37.18 10.91 -23.50
CA GLN A 562 -38.59 11.18 -23.19
C GLN A 562 -38.88 12.66 -22.95
N GLN A 563 -37.96 13.37 -22.24
CA GLN A 563 -38.07 14.82 -22.02
C GLN A 563 -37.94 15.68 -23.30
N LYS A 564 -37.27 15.15 -24.34
CA LYS A 564 -37.16 15.86 -25.64
C LYS A 564 -38.33 15.59 -26.57
N GLN A 565 -39.13 14.55 -26.30
CA GLN A 565 -40.29 14.16 -27.08
C GLN A 565 -41.61 14.71 -26.52
N ALA A 566 -41.59 15.12 -25.22
CA ALA A 566 -42.66 15.85 -24.56
C ALA A 566 -42.43 17.38 -24.67
#